data_ea2b29e2b6d2906ace07d285bd15b39e
#
_entry.id   ea2b29e2b6d2906ace07d285bd15b39e
#
_cell.length_a   1.000
_cell.length_b   1.000
_cell.length_c   1.000
_cell.angle_alpha   90.00
_cell.angle_beta   90.00
_cell.angle_gamma   90.00
#
_symmetry.space_group_name_H-M   'P 1'
#
loop_
_entity.id
_entity.type
_entity.pdbx_description
1 polymer ?
#
loop_
_entity_poly.entity_id
_entity_poly.type
_entity_poly.pdbx_seq_one_letter_code
_entity_poly.pdbx_strand_id
1 'polypeptide(L)'
;GKAIHAVQGGYVALIAVSPWGYGNALYLAHPDGTTTVYGHLQRFNARIAAYLKEQQYAQERFQVDLSLTPDQLPVEAGEVVAWSGNTGSSGGPHLHFEVRDTESEEVLDPLERYIDQVTDTRPPSIQGLLVVPMPGKGVVNGSARKLKPALVTAKNGKQQVQGRIEAWGEIGLAVRAN
;
A
#
# COMPACT_ATOMS: atom_id res chain seq x y z
N GLY A 1 -6.60 16.28 -5.93
CA GLY A 1 -6.20 14.90 -6.20
C GLY A 1 -6.37 14.51 -7.65
N LYS A 2 -5.77 13.39 -8.03
CA LYS A 2 -5.98 12.76 -9.35
C LYS A 2 -7.26 11.94 -9.34
N ALA A 3 -7.95 11.82 -10.48
CA ALA A 3 -9.10 10.94 -10.60
C ALA A 3 -8.67 9.47 -10.35
N ILE A 4 -9.49 8.76 -9.59
CA ILE A 4 -9.33 7.34 -9.28
C ILE A 4 -10.41 6.58 -10.04
N HIS A 5 -9.97 5.64 -10.84
CA HIS A 5 -10.85 4.82 -11.66
C HIS A 5 -10.99 3.43 -11.04
N ALA A 6 -12.20 2.86 -11.14
CA ALA A 6 -12.42 1.46 -10.80
C ALA A 6 -11.62 0.57 -11.76
N VAL A 7 -10.77 -0.30 -11.24
CA VAL A 7 -9.93 -1.18 -12.06
C VAL A 7 -10.76 -2.28 -12.75
N GLN A 8 -11.92 -2.59 -12.19
CA GLN A 8 -12.85 -3.62 -12.70
C GLN A 8 -14.28 -3.23 -12.35
N GLY A 9 -15.26 -3.72 -13.10
CA GLY A 9 -16.68 -3.57 -12.79
C GLY A 9 -17.09 -4.38 -11.55
N GLY A 10 -18.15 -3.96 -10.90
CA GLY A 10 -18.66 -4.57 -9.68
C GLY A 10 -19.63 -3.64 -8.95
N TYR A 11 -19.51 -3.54 -7.63
CA TYR A 11 -20.31 -2.62 -6.84
C TYR A 11 -19.52 -2.10 -5.63
N VAL A 12 -19.96 -0.98 -5.08
CA VAL A 12 -19.41 -0.45 -3.83
C VAL A 12 -19.88 -1.33 -2.68
N ALA A 13 -18.97 -2.15 -2.13
CA ALA A 13 -19.26 -3.04 -1.01
C ALA A 13 -19.18 -2.32 0.34
N LEU A 14 -18.23 -1.35 0.46
CA LEU A 14 -18.07 -0.59 1.70
C LEU A 14 -17.63 0.85 1.38
N ILE A 15 -18.22 1.82 2.06
CA ILE A 15 -17.76 3.20 2.14
C ILE A 15 -17.34 3.44 3.59
N ALA A 16 -16.07 3.72 3.83
CA ALA A 16 -15.56 4.05 5.15
C ALA A 16 -15.12 5.52 5.21
N VAL A 17 -15.51 6.21 6.28
CA VAL A 17 -15.07 7.57 6.59
C VAL A 17 -14.58 7.63 8.01
N SER A 18 -13.28 7.88 8.20
CA SER A 18 -12.63 7.93 9.50
C SER A 18 -11.55 9.01 9.52
N PRO A 19 -11.28 9.66 10.67
CA PRO A 19 -10.13 10.54 10.82
C PRO A 19 -8.80 9.74 10.91
N TRP A 20 -8.86 8.40 11.05
CA TRP A 20 -7.71 7.51 11.23
C TRP A 20 -7.64 6.43 10.14
N GLY A 21 -6.56 5.66 10.14
CA GLY A 21 -6.38 4.54 9.21
C GLY A 21 -6.42 5.00 7.76
N TYR A 22 -7.25 4.37 6.94
CA TYR A 22 -7.40 4.70 5.52
C TYR A 22 -8.15 6.02 5.24
N GLY A 23 -8.66 6.70 6.28
CA GLY A 23 -9.41 7.94 6.10
C GLY A 23 -10.72 7.73 5.36
N ASN A 24 -10.91 8.46 4.25
CA ASN A 24 -11.97 8.16 3.31
C ASN A 24 -11.52 6.98 2.44
N ALA A 25 -12.23 5.88 2.54
CA ALA A 25 -11.91 4.66 1.79
C ALA A 25 -13.14 4.11 1.06
N LEU A 26 -12.87 3.45 -0.07
CA LEU A 26 -13.87 2.79 -0.91
C LEU A 26 -13.43 1.36 -1.17
N TYR A 27 -14.35 0.42 -0.99
CA TYR A 27 -14.15 -1.00 -1.27
C TYR A 27 -15.09 -1.40 -2.39
N LEU A 28 -14.54 -1.93 -3.48
CA LEU A 28 -15.32 -2.42 -4.61
C LEU A 28 -15.21 -3.93 -4.69
N ALA A 29 -16.34 -4.62 -4.54
CA ALA A 29 -16.41 -6.06 -4.75
C ALA A 29 -16.63 -6.37 -6.23
N HIS A 30 -15.91 -7.36 -6.75
CA HIS A 30 -15.88 -7.74 -8.16
C HIS A 30 -16.45 -9.14 -8.40
N PRO A 31 -16.97 -9.43 -9.60
CA PRO A 31 -17.55 -10.74 -9.92
C PRO A 31 -16.56 -11.90 -9.87
N ASP A 32 -15.26 -11.63 -9.92
CA ASP A 32 -14.19 -12.64 -9.88
C ASP A 32 -13.81 -13.06 -8.45
N GLY A 33 -14.57 -12.61 -7.44
CA GLY A 33 -14.33 -12.95 -6.02
C GLY A 33 -13.24 -12.09 -5.37
N THR A 34 -12.85 -10.98 -5.99
CA THR A 34 -11.91 -10.04 -5.39
C THR A 34 -12.58 -8.75 -4.94
N THR A 35 -11.95 -8.07 -3.99
CA THR A 35 -12.31 -6.73 -3.53
C THR A 35 -11.12 -5.80 -3.69
N THR A 36 -11.31 -4.66 -4.36
CA THR A 36 -10.29 -3.62 -4.42
C THR A 36 -10.56 -2.51 -3.42
N VAL A 37 -9.50 -2.07 -2.74
CA VAL A 37 -9.55 -1.04 -1.71
C VAL A 37 -8.82 0.20 -2.18
N TYR A 38 -9.46 1.36 -2.03
CA TYR A 38 -8.92 2.67 -2.38
C TYR A 38 -8.94 3.54 -1.12
N GLY A 39 -7.79 3.87 -0.57
CA GLY A 39 -7.66 4.63 0.68
C GLY A 39 -7.11 6.05 0.49
N HIS A 40 -7.17 6.83 1.58
CA HIS A 40 -6.71 8.21 1.69
C HIS A 40 -7.36 9.17 0.70
N LEU A 41 -8.61 8.89 0.30
CA LEU A 41 -9.33 9.63 -0.73
C LEU A 41 -9.68 11.06 -0.26
N GLN A 42 -9.57 12.02 -1.18
CA GLN A 42 -10.00 13.39 -0.92
C GLN A 42 -11.52 13.52 -0.92
N ARG A 43 -12.17 12.87 -1.88
CA ARG A 43 -13.63 12.88 -2.08
C ARG A 43 -14.05 11.73 -2.99
N PHE A 44 -15.29 11.35 -2.90
CA PHE A 44 -15.94 10.39 -3.79
C PHE A 44 -16.58 11.09 -5.01
N ASN A 45 -16.99 10.35 -6.04
CA ASN A 45 -17.79 10.89 -7.12
C ASN A 45 -19.18 11.36 -6.62
N ALA A 46 -19.93 12.09 -7.45
CA ALA A 46 -21.17 12.72 -7.04
C ALA A 46 -22.23 11.70 -6.53
N ARG A 47 -22.32 10.54 -7.17
CA ARG A 47 -23.28 9.49 -6.83
C ARG A 47 -22.97 8.85 -5.46
N ILE A 48 -21.71 8.45 -5.25
CA ILE A 48 -21.25 7.87 -3.99
C ILE A 48 -21.30 8.90 -2.87
N ALA A 49 -20.90 10.15 -3.15
CA ALA A 49 -20.95 11.23 -2.17
C ALA A 49 -22.38 11.59 -1.73
N ALA A 50 -23.34 11.53 -2.65
CA ALA A 50 -24.75 11.76 -2.31
C ALA A 50 -25.27 10.68 -1.35
N TYR A 51 -25.03 9.40 -1.66
CA TYR A 51 -25.39 8.29 -0.79
C TYR A 51 -24.74 8.40 0.60
N LEU A 52 -23.41 8.63 0.64
CA LEU A 52 -22.68 8.82 1.90
C LEU A 52 -23.30 9.94 2.74
N LYS A 53 -23.57 11.10 2.13
CA LYS A 53 -24.15 12.25 2.82
C LYS A 53 -25.51 11.92 3.42
N GLU A 54 -26.38 11.26 2.68
CA GLU A 54 -27.70 10.82 3.17
C GLU A 54 -27.56 9.93 4.41
N GLN A 55 -26.66 8.93 4.35
CA GLN A 55 -26.43 8.01 5.46
C GLN A 55 -25.81 8.68 6.68
N GLN A 56 -24.86 9.61 6.47
CA GLN A 56 -24.27 10.39 7.56
C GLN A 56 -25.32 11.26 8.29
N TYR A 57 -26.22 11.89 7.55
CA TYR A 57 -27.31 12.68 8.15
C TYR A 57 -28.33 11.80 8.86
N ALA A 58 -28.72 10.66 8.27
CA ALA A 58 -29.66 9.72 8.89
C ALA A 58 -29.10 9.14 10.21
N GLN A 59 -27.79 8.93 10.31
CA GLN A 59 -27.13 8.41 11.49
C GLN A 59 -26.62 9.50 12.44
N GLU A 60 -26.73 10.77 12.06
CA GLU A 60 -26.16 11.93 12.79
C GLU A 60 -24.68 11.75 13.14
N ARG A 61 -23.92 11.12 12.23
CA ARG A 61 -22.50 10.78 12.40
C ARG A 61 -21.67 11.14 11.20
N PHE A 62 -20.49 11.73 11.44
CA PHE A 62 -19.50 11.96 10.37
C PHE A 62 -18.72 10.69 10.06
N GLN A 63 -18.24 10.00 11.09
CA GLN A 63 -17.51 8.73 10.95
C GLN A 63 -18.51 7.59 10.75
N VAL A 64 -18.40 6.89 9.64
CA VAL A 64 -19.29 5.80 9.26
C VAL A 64 -18.56 4.70 8.50
N ASP A 65 -19.04 3.47 8.66
CA ASP A 65 -18.70 2.31 7.85
C ASP A 65 -20.00 1.75 7.28
N LEU A 66 -20.22 1.99 5.99
CA LEU A 66 -21.48 1.67 5.29
C LEU A 66 -21.27 0.46 4.38
N SER A 67 -21.73 -0.70 4.81
CA SER A 67 -21.80 -1.90 3.96
C SER A 67 -23.00 -1.82 3.03
N LEU A 68 -22.79 -2.12 1.76
CA LEU A 68 -23.82 -2.05 0.72
C LEU A 68 -24.04 -3.40 0.04
N THR A 69 -25.20 -3.54 -0.57
CA THR A 69 -25.58 -4.68 -1.40
C THR A 69 -25.30 -4.40 -2.89
N PRO A 70 -25.17 -5.44 -3.75
CA PRO A 70 -24.79 -5.30 -5.15
C PRO A 70 -25.65 -4.35 -5.99
N ASP A 71 -26.92 -4.18 -5.63
CA ASP A 71 -27.90 -3.37 -6.34
C ASP A 71 -27.89 -1.87 -5.98
N GLN A 72 -27.24 -1.49 -4.88
CA GLN A 72 -27.29 -0.10 -4.38
C GLN A 72 -26.36 0.85 -5.15
N LEU A 73 -25.11 0.50 -5.33
CA LEU A 73 -24.12 1.33 -6.03
C LEU A 73 -23.28 0.48 -7.00
N PRO A 74 -23.82 0.03 -8.14
CA PRO A 74 -23.03 -0.67 -9.17
C PRO A 74 -21.99 0.27 -9.78
N VAL A 75 -20.86 -0.27 -10.21
CA VAL A 75 -19.71 0.46 -10.77
C VAL A 75 -19.22 -0.25 -12.02
N GLU A 76 -18.91 0.51 -13.07
CA GLU A 76 -18.30 0.00 -14.30
C GLU A 76 -16.77 0.07 -14.25
N ALA A 77 -16.11 -0.83 -14.98
CA ALA A 77 -14.66 -0.75 -15.15
C ALA A 77 -14.27 0.58 -15.79
N GLY A 78 -13.26 1.27 -15.26
CA GLY A 78 -12.82 2.58 -15.72
C GLY A 78 -13.67 3.77 -15.23
N GLU A 79 -14.79 3.54 -14.54
CA GLU A 79 -15.58 4.62 -13.95
C GLU A 79 -14.76 5.42 -12.94
N VAL A 80 -14.85 6.76 -12.97
CA VAL A 80 -14.23 7.61 -11.94
C VAL A 80 -15.07 7.50 -10.66
N VAL A 81 -14.50 6.87 -9.63
CA VAL A 81 -15.20 6.63 -8.35
C VAL A 81 -14.83 7.62 -7.26
N ALA A 82 -13.61 8.21 -7.34
CA ALA A 82 -13.08 9.10 -6.32
C ALA A 82 -11.93 9.97 -6.84
N TRP A 83 -11.34 10.77 -5.96
CA TRP A 83 -10.09 11.49 -6.18
C TRP A 83 -9.09 11.19 -5.06
N SER A 84 -7.82 10.98 -5.41
CA SER A 84 -6.75 10.75 -4.45
C SER A 84 -6.57 11.93 -3.51
N GLY A 85 -6.15 11.67 -2.28
CA GLY A 85 -6.03 12.69 -1.23
C GLY A 85 -4.96 12.36 -0.20
N ASN A 86 -5.22 12.79 1.03
CA ASN A 86 -4.34 12.60 2.18
C ASN A 86 -5.15 12.48 3.49
N THR A 87 -6.32 11.86 3.45
CA THR A 87 -7.17 11.68 4.63
C THR A 87 -6.70 10.49 5.48
N GLY A 88 -7.11 10.45 6.74
CA GLY A 88 -6.70 9.41 7.68
C GLY A 88 -5.23 9.50 8.13
N SER A 89 -4.63 8.36 8.46
CA SER A 89 -3.25 8.28 8.94
C SER A 89 -2.26 8.19 7.77
N SER A 90 -2.07 9.31 7.07
CA SER A 90 -1.22 9.39 5.88
C SER A 90 -0.14 10.45 6.04
N GLY A 91 1.09 10.13 5.66
CA GLY A 91 2.25 11.03 5.70
C GLY A 91 2.38 12.00 4.53
N GLY A 92 1.52 11.90 3.51
CA GLY A 92 1.52 12.75 2.31
C GLY A 92 0.52 12.27 1.26
N PRO A 93 0.16 13.11 0.26
CA PRO A 93 -0.83 12.76 -0.75
C PRO A 93 -0.43 11.56 -1.59
N HIS A 94 -1.23 10.48 -1.53
CA HIS A 94 -1.07 9.29 -2.36
C HIS A 94 -2.40 8.53 -2.47
N LEU A 95 -2.45 7.53 -3.34
CA LEU A 95 -3.48 6.51 -3.33
C LEU A 95 -2.95 5.27 -2.59
N HIS A 96 -3.64 4.86 -1.55
CA HIS A 96 -3.48 3.51 -1.01
C HIS A 96 -4.38 2.57 -1.80
N PHE A 97 -3.79 1.52 -2.40
CA PHE A 97 -4.51 0.57 -3.22
C PHE A 97 -4.20 -0.86 -2.79
N GLU A 98 -5.24 -1.66 -2.59
CA GLU A 98 -5.12 -3.09 -2.28
C GLU A 98 -6.03 -3.92 -3.18
N VAL A 99 -5.65 -5.18 -3.35
CA VAL A 99 -6.51 -6.25 -3.85
C VAL A 99 -6.65 -7.28 -2.75
N ARG A 100 -7.86 -7.71 -2.47
CA ARG A 100 -8.16 -8.73 -1.47
C ARG A 100 -8.99 -9.85 -2.07
N ASP A 101 -8.86 -11.03 -1.53
CA ASP A 101 -9.88 -12.06 -1.66
C ASP A 101 -11.13 -11.61 -0.89
N THR A 102 -12.31 -11.67 -1.53
CA THR A 102 -13.55 -11.12 -0.92
C THR A 102 -14.04 -11.93 0.28
N GLU A 103 -13.82 -13.24 0.28
CA GLU A 103 -14.33 -14.13 1.32
C GLU A 103 -13.42 -14.16 2.55
N SER A 104 -12.10 -14.31 2.33
CA SER A 104 -11.11 -14.41 3.40
C SER A 104 -10.57 -13.05 3.86
N GLU A 105 -10.78 -11.99 3.10
CA GLU A 105 -10.18 -10.65 3.26
C GLU A 105 -8.64 -10.64 3.19
N GLU A 106 -8.02 -11.74 2.76
CA GLU A 106 -6.57 -11.84 2.59
C GLU A 106 -6.08 -10.88 1.52
N VAL A 107 -5.00 -10.16 1.83
CA VAL A 107 -4.39 -9.21 0.88
C VAL A 107 -3.59 -9.98 -0.17
N LEU A 108 -3.91 -9.74 -1.43
CA LEU A 108 -3.25 -10.33 -2.61
C LEU A 108 -2.23 -9.34 -3.18
N ASP A 109 -1.22 -9.85 -3.92
CA ASP A 109 -0.26 -8.98 -4.61
C ASP A 109 -0.92 -8.33 -5.84
N PRO A 110 -1.11 -6.99 -5.86
CA PRO A 110 -1.68 -6.31 -7.01
C PRO A 110 -0.83 -6.44 -8.28
N LEU A 111 0.49 -6.60 -8.15
CA LEU A 111 1.38 -6.71 -9.30
C LEU A 111 1.16 -8.00 -10.08
N GLU A 112 0.81 -9.10 -9.44
CA GLU A 112 0.47 -10.36 -10.15
C GLU A 112 -0.70 -10.18 -11.13
N ARG A 113 -1.62 -9.25 -10.83
CA ARG A 113 -2.81 -8.99 -11.66
C ARG A 113 -2.61 -7.87 -12.67
N TYR A 114 -1.81 -6.87 -12.33
CA TYR A 114 -1.73 -5.61 -13.09
C TYR A 114 -0.32 -5.31 -13.61
N ILE A 115 0.59 -6.29 -13.62
CA ILE A 115 2.00 -6.10 -14.03
C ILE A 115 2.12 -5.51 -15.45
N ASP A 116 1.25 -5.92 -16.36
CA ASP A 116 1.24 -5.42 -17.74
C ASP A 116 0.77 -3.95 -17.86
N GLN A 117 0.14 -3.42 -16.81
CA GLN A 117 -0.35 -2.04 -16.74
C GLN A 117 0.60 -1.13 -15.95
N VAL A 118 1.57 -1.71 -15.23
CA VAL A 118 2.54 -0.98 -14.42
C VAL A 118 3.87 -0.91 -15.15
N THR A 119 4.26 0.29 -15.56
CA THR A 119 5.58 0.51 -16.14
C THR A 119 6.54 0.92 -15.04
N ASP A 120 7.33 -0.02 -14.51
CA ASP A 120 8.47 0.25 -13.64
C ASP A 120 9.77 -0.20 -14.33
N THR A 121 10.53 0.79 -14.77
CA THR A 121 11.83 0.58 -15.43
C THR A 121 13.00 0.94 -14.51
N ARG A 122 12.74 1.29 -13.26
CA ARG A 122 13.77 1.70 -12.32
C ARG A 122 14.18 0.52 -11.44
N PRO A 123 15.40 -0.03 -11.64
CA PRO A 123 15.87 -1.05 -10.71
C PRO A 123 16.05 -0.43 -9.30
N PRO A 124 15.77 -1.20 -8.24
CA PRO A 124 15.98 -0.72 -6.88
C PRO A 124 17.47 -0.40 -6.65
N SER A 125 17.75 0.71 -5.98
CA SER A 125 19.11 1.08 -5.59
C SER A 125 19.31 0.88 -4.09
N ILE A 126 20.38 0.18 -3.71
CA ILE A 126 20.76 0.01 -2.31
C ILE A 126 21.50 1.26 -1.84
N GLN A 127 20.87 2.01 -0.92
CA GLN A 127 21.46 3.24 -0.36
C GLN A 127 22.31 2.97 0.89
N GLY A 128 22.15 1.83 1.53
CA GLY A 128 22.89 1.48 2.71
C GLY A 128 22.67 0.05 3.16
N LEU A 129 23.70 -0.49 3.80
CA LEU A 129 23.68 -1.79 4.46
C LEU A 129 24.11 -1.60 5.92
N LEU A 130 23.43 -2.25 6.84
CA LEU A 130 23.83 -2.35 8.23
C LEU A 130 23.92 -3.82 8.61
N VAL A 131 25.07 -4.21 9.14
CA VAL A 131 25.33 -5.55 9.67
C VAL A 131 25.28 -5.46 11.19
N VAL A 132 24.38 -6.20 11.81
CA VAL A 132 24.08 -6.12 13.25
C VAL A 132 24.40 -7.44 13.92
N PRO A 133 25.50 -7.55 14.67
CA PRO A 133 25.72 -8.71 15.53
C PRO A 133 24.60 -8.79 16.58
N MET A 134 23.99 -9.97 16.73
CA MET A 134 23.00 -10.17 17.78
C MET A 134 23.69 -10.17 19.15
N PRO A 135 23.12 -9.47 20.17
CA PRO A 135 23.76 -9.33 21.47
C PRO A 135 24.10 -10.68 22.10
N GLY A 136 25.37 -10.87 22.48
CA GLY A 136 25.87 -12.11 23.09
C GLY A 136 25.95 -13.33 22.18
N LYS A 137 25.57 -13.19 20.88
CA LYS A 137 25.46 -14.32 19.95
C LYS A 137 26.20 -14.15 18.64
N GLY A 138 26.65 -12.94 18.32
CA GLY A 138 27.34 -12.66 17.06
C GLY A 138 28.42 -11.61 17.16
N VAL A 139 29.37 -11.66 16.22
CA VAL A 139 30.42 -10.65 16.02
C VAL A 139 30.63 -10.39 14.54
N VAL A 140 31.02 -9.17 14.20
CA VAL A 140 31.37 -8.75 12.85
C VAL A 140 32.73 -8.08 12.88
N ASN A 141 33.68 -8.53 12.06
CA ASN A 141 35.09 -8.08 12.05
C ASN A 141 35.72 -8.08 13.44
N GLY A 142 35.45 -9.14 14.22
CA GLY A 142 35.94 -9.28 15.60
C GLY A 142 35.26 -8.38 16.64
N SER A 143 34.18 -7.67 16.31
CA SER A 143 33.49 -6.73 17.18
C SER A 143 32.01 -7.08 17.35
N ALA A 144 31.46 -6.87 18.56
CA ALA A 144 30.02 -6.95 18.84
C ALA A 144 29.26 -5.65 18.45
N ARG A 145 29.91 -4.70 17.78
CA ARG A 145 29.27 -3.45 17.34
C ARG A 145 28.70 -3.58 15.94
N LYS A 146 27.63 -2.83 15.67
CA LYS A 146 27.04 -2.68 14.32
C LYS A 146 28.11 -2.17 13.35
N LEU A 147 28.14 -2.76 12.15
CA LEU A 147 28.99 -2.33 11.03
C LEU A 147 28.12 -1.74 9.93
N LYS A 148 28.44 -0.52 9.48
CA LYS A 148 27.88 0.10 8.29
C LYS A 148 28.94 0.10 7.20
N PRO A 149 29.00 -0.92 6.35
CA PRO A 149 30.00 -0.99 5.30
C PRO A 149 29.76 0.06 4.21
N ALA A 150 30.83 0.52 3.59
CA ALA A 150 30.71 1.35 2.40
C ALA A 150 30.22 0.50 1.21
N LEU A 151 29.33 1.08 0.41
CA LEU A 151 28.85 0.50 -0.83
C LEU A 151 29.56 1.16 -2.00
N VAL A 152 29.98 0.36 -2.98
CA VAL A 152 30.58 0.82 -4.23
C VAL A 152 29.84 0.20 -5.41
N THR A 153 29.77 0.94 -6.51
CA THR A 153 29.18 0.42 -7.75
C THR A 153 30.31 -0.19 -8.59
N ALA A 154 30.22 -1.47 -8.87
CA ALA A 154 31.15 -2.19 -9.74
C ALA A 154 30.99 -1.75 -11.20
N LYS A 155 31.98 -2.08 -12.04
CA LYS A 155 31.97 -1.73 -13.48
C LYS A 155 30.75 -2.27 -14.27
N ASN A 156 30.14 -3.33 -13.78
CA ASN A 156 28.93 -3.92 -14.35
C ASN A 156 27.62 -3.28 -13.85
N GLY A 157 27.70 -2.14 -13.13
CA GLY A 157 26.54 -1.45 -12.55
C GLY A 157 25.98 -2.05 -11.26
N LYS A 158 26.49 -3.21 -10.81
CA LYS A 158 26.03 -3.85 -9.56
C LYS A 158 26.65 -3.18 -8.34
N GLN A 159 25.85 -2.97 -7.33
CA GLN A 159 26.32 -2.51 -6.03
C GLN A 159 26.93 -3.67 -5.24
N GLN A 160 28.04 -3.40 -4.59
CA GLN A 160 28.77 -4.37 -3.75
C GLN A 160 29.34 -3.68 -2.51
N VAL A 161 29.59 -4.46 -1.48
CA VAL A 161 30.28 -3.97 -0.28
C VAL A 161 31.74 -3.75 -0.60
N GLN A 162 32.31 -2.63 -0.15
CA GLN A 162 33.72 -2.37 -0.24
C GLN A 162 34.47 -3.20 0.81
N GLY A 163 35.35 -4.09 0.36
CA GLY A 163 36.13 -4.96 1.22
C GLY A 163 35.40 -6.25 1.61
N ARG A 164 36.02 -6.98 2.55
CA ARG A 164 35.50 -8.23 3.11
C ARG A 164 34.90 -7.99 4.48
N ILE A 165 33.73 -8.61 4.74
CA ILE A 165 33.10 -8.64 6.06
C ILE A 165 33.24 -10.07 6.58
N GLU A 166 33.81 -10.21 7.76
CA GLU A 166 33.89 -11.48 8.48
C GLU A 166 32.85 -11.49 9.60
N ALA A 167 31.97 -12.47 9.60
CA ALA A 167 30.89 -12.56 10.56
C ALA A 167 30.83 -13.98 11.17
N TRP A 168 30.57 -14.06 12.46
CA TRP A 168 30.43 -15.28 13.23
C TRP A 168 29.20 -15.23 14.12
N GLY A 169 28.48 -16.34 14.24
CA GLY A 169 27.27 -16.46 15.05
C GLY A 169 26.04 -15.82 14.39
N GLU A 170 25.10 -15.33 15.18
CA GLU A 170 23.85 -14.77 14.70
C GLU A 170 24.02 -13.30 14.28
N ILE A 171 23.70 -13.02 13.02
CA ILE A 171 23.85 -11.71 12.40
C ILE A 171 22.54 -11.27 11.77
N GLY A 172 22.09 -10.07 12.09
CA GLY A 172 21.02 -9.37 11.40
C GLY A 172 21.55 -8.50 10.25
N LEU A 173 20.81 -8.45 9.14
CA LEU A 173 21.08 -7.54 8.03
C LEU A 173 19.92 -6.58 7.87
N ALA A 174 20.21 -5.26 7.79
CA ALA A 174 19.23 -4.26 7.42
C ALA A 174 19.69 -3.52 6.16
N VAL A 175 18.80 -3.43 5.17
CA VAL A 175 19.04 -2.78 3.89
C VAL A 175 18.17 -1.54 3.78
N ARG A 176 18.77 -0.43 3.38
CA ARG A 176 18.04 0.75 2.93
C ARG A 176 18.04 0.76 1.41
N ALA A 177 16.88 0.59 0.82
CA ALA A 177 16.67 0.67 -0.62
C ALA A 177 15.71 1.83 -0.96
N ASN A 178 15.73 2.21 -2.24
CA ASN A 178 14.88 3.26 -2.80
C ASN A 178 14.15 2.67 -4.02
#